data_e6a964fdeb941e4fa0745e9850ee786f
#
_entry.id   e6a964fdeb941e4fa0745e9850ee786f
#
_cell.length_a   1.000
_cell.length_b   1.000
_cell.length_c   1.000
_cell.angle_alpha   90.00
_cell.angle_beta   90.00
_cell.angle_gamma   90.00
#
_symmetry.space_group_name_H-M   'P 1'
#
loop_
_entity.id
_entity.type
_entity.pdbx_description
1 polymer ?
#
loop_
_entity_poly.entity_id
_entity_poly.type
_entity_poly.pdbx_seq_one_letter_code
_entity_poly.pdbx_strand_id
1 'polypeptide(L)'
;MSKAPHLTFDFNTSGLSRGHLIVPGGADHGELSLPIFSLNKGEGPRVLITGGNHGNELEGPLVSRRIIEWLPKSQTCGRIIVLPVLNPLAVEAWSRNTPLDGLNLNRVFPGRAD
;
A
#
# COMPACT_ATOMS: atom_id res chain seq x y z
N MET A 1 -18.19 -15.33 -3.34
CA MET A 1 -18.14 -13.86 -3.27
C MET A 1 -16.78 -13.43 -2.77
N SER A 2 -16.11 -12.55 -3.49
CA SER A 2 -14.88 -11.95 -2.98
C SER A 2 -15.22 -11.03 -1.80
N LYS A 3 -14.45 -11.13 -0.73
CA LYS A 3 -14.58 -10.18 0.38
C LYS A 3 -14.17 -8.79 -0.08
N ALA A 4 -14.82 -7.75 0.43
CA ALA A 4 -14.40 -6.38 0.18
C ALA A 4 -12.98 -6.13 0.73
N PRO A 5 -12.22 -5.22 0.12
CA PRO A 5 -10.95 -4.79 0.69
C PRO A 5 -11.11 -4.32 2.14
N HIS A 6 -10.19 -4.70 3.00
CA HIS A 6 -10.26 -4.33 4.43
C HIS A 6 -8.86 -4.20 5.05
N LEU A 7 -8.78 -3.46 6.14
CA LEU A 7 -7.59 -3.32 6.95
C LEU A 7 -7.58 -4.34 8.10
N THR A 8 -6.40 -4.76 8.50
CA THR A 8 -6.21 -5.65 9.66
C THR A 8 -6.20 -4.91 11.00
N PHE A 9 -6.39 -3.59 10.99
CA PHE A 9 -6.45 -2.75 12.18
C PHE A 9 -7.54 -1.68 12.02
N ASP A 10 -7.93 -1.04 13.14
CA ASP A 10 -8.86 0.08 13.12
C ASP A 10 -8.17 1.33 12.59
N PHE A 11 -8.63 1.82 11.44
CA PHE A 11 -8.09 3.00 10.77
C PHE A 11 -8.20 4.29 11.61
N ASN A 12 -9.11 4.34 12.57
CA ASN A 12 -9.31 5.49 13.44
C ASN A 12 -8.41 5.49 14.68
N THR A 13 -7.62 4.44 14.89
CA THR A 13 -6.67 4.38 16.00
C THR A 13 -5.71 5.56 15.95
N SER A 14 -5.59 6.28 17.06
CA SER A 14 -4.64 7.38 17.23
C SER A 14 -3.20 6.86 17.27
N GLY A 15 -2.28 7.64 16.73
CA GLY A 15 -0.87 7.28 16.68
C GLY A 15 -0.55 6.34 15.53
N LEU A 16 0.44 5.50 15.77
CA LEU A 16 0.98 4.57 14.79
C LEU A 16 0.23 3.27 14.77
N SER A 17 -0.20 2.83 13.58
CA SER A 17 -0.72 1.50 13.31
C SER A 17 0.05 0.84 12.17
N ARG A 18 0.32 -0.45 12.32
CA ARG A 18 0.96 -1.29 11.30
C ARG A 18 0.09 -2.51 11.05
N GLY A 19 0.00 -2.93 9.82
CA GLY A 19 -0.78 -4.10 9.46
C GLY A 19 -0.80 -4.32 7.97
N HIS A 20 -1.92 -4.78 7.48
CA HIS A 20 -2.09 -5.12 6.09
C HIS A 20 -3.41 -4.59 5.54
N LEU A 21 -3.37 -4.14 4.31
CA LEU A 21 -4.54 -3.96 3.47
C LEU A 21 -4.76 -5.28 2.72
N ILE A 22 -5.87 -5.93 2.96
CA ILE A 22 -6.23 -7.17 2.28
C ILE A 22 -7.15 -6.83 1.11
N VAL A 23 -6.77 -7.25 -0.08
CA VAL A 23 -7.55 -7.02 -1.30
C VAL A 23 -7.78 -8.33 -2.05
N PRO A 24 -8.90 -8.48 -2.79
CA PRO A 24 -9.11 -9.65 -3.63
C PRO A 24 -8.06 -9.72 -4.75
N GLY A 25 -7.45 -10.87 -4.94
CA GLY A 25 -6.46 -11.13 -6.00
C GLY A 25 -7.05 -11.75 -7.26
N GLY A 26 -8.37 -11.85 -7.34
CA GLY A 26 -9.04 -12.56 -8.41
C GLY A 26 -9.14 -14.07 -8.15
N ALA A 27 -9.68 -14.81 -9.13
CA ALA A 27 -9.99 -16.24 -8.97
C ALA A 27 -8.74 -17.11 -8.70
N ASP A 28 -7.61 -16.74 -9.28
CA ASP A 28 -6.40 -17.57 -9.26
C ASP A 28 -5.42 -17.22 -8.15
N HIS A 29 -5.58 -16.07 -7.48
CA HIS A 29 -4.60 -15.54 -6.51
C HIS A 29 -5.16 -15.35 -5.10
N GLY A 30 -6.45 -15.63 -4.89
CA GLY A 30 -7.09 -15.49 -3.59
C GLY A 30 -7.05 -14.05 -3.08
N GLU A 31 -6.56 -13.86 -1.85
CA GLU A 31 -6.37 -12.54 -1.26
C GLU A 31 -4.92 -12.09 -1.39
N LEU A 32 -4.73 -10.82 -1.72
CA LEU A 32 -3.43 -10.17 -1.69
C LEU A 32 -3.30 -9.37 -0.39
N SER A 33 -2.14 -9.44 0.22
CA SER A 33 -1.82 -8.76 1.46
C SER A 33 -0.78 -7.68 1.22
N LEU A 34 -1.18 -6.42 1.33
CA LEU A 34 -0.30 -5.28 1.14
C LEU A 34 0.09 -4.70 2.50
N PRO A 35 1.39 -4.68 2.83
CA PRO A 35 1.83 -3.99 4.05
C PRO A 35 1.37 -2.54 4.05
N ILE A 36 0.85 -2.07 5.17
CA ILE A 36 0.38 -0.70 5.32
C ILE A 36 0.79 -0.15 6.68
N PHE A 37 1.15 1.11 6.67
CA PHE A 37 1.50 1.89 7.82
C PHE A 37 0.59 3.12 7.87
N SER A 38 0.02 3.42 9.04
CA SER A 38 -0.83 4.59 9.23
C SER A 38 -0.36 5.37 10.46
N LEU A 39 -0.07 6.64 10.28
CA LEU A 39 0.20 7.55 11.38
C LEU A 39 -0.93 8.57 11.48
N ASN A 40 -1.72 8.49 12.54
CA ASN A 40 -2.84 9.39 12.80
C ASN A 40 -2.48 10.36 13.94
N LYS A 41 -2.22 11.61 13.59
CA LYS A 41 -1.91 12.69 14.54
C LYS A 41 -3.03 13.74 14.57
N GLY A 42 -4.27 13.30 14.44
CA GLY A 42 -5.45 14.15 14.57
C GLY A 42 -5.79 14.91 13.30
N GLU A 43 -6.33 16.10 13.46
CA GLU A 43 -6.75 16.94 12.34
C GLU A 43 -5.55 17.44 11.53
N GLY A 44 -5.77 17.61 10.24
CA GLY A 44 -4.77 18.08 9.30
C GLY A 44 -4.87 17.37 7.96
N PRO A 45 -3.89 17.56 7.09
CA PRO A 45 -3.86 16.93 5.77
C PRO A 45 -3.86 15.41 5.84
N ARG A 46 -4.40 14.79 4.80
CA ARG A 46 -4.29 13.35 4.56
C ARG A 46 -3.34 13.13 3.39
N VAL A 47 -2.31 12.31 3.62
CA VAL A 47 -1.28 12.03 2.63
C VAL A 47 -1.17 10.53 2.44
N LEU A 48 -1.17 10.09 1.19
CA LEU A 48 -0.90 8.71 0.81
C LEU A 48 0.44 8.63 0.09
N ILE A 49 1.32 7.79 0.59
CA ILE A 49 2.63 7.51 -0.01
C ILE A 49 2.64 6.06 -0.45
N THR A 50 2.97 5.82 -1.71
CA THR A 50 3.07 4.47 -2.27
C THR A 50 4.44 4.22 -2.85
N GLY A 51 4.93 2.98 -2.71
CA GLY A 51 6.12 2.48 -3.37
C GLY A 51 5.86 1.11 -3.97
N GLY A 52 6.80 0.58 -4.75
CA GLY A 52 6.67 -0.75 -5.34
C GLY A 52 5.54 -0.89 -6.36
N ASN A 53 5.27 0.15 -7.12
CA ASN A 53 4.31 0.14 -8.22
C ASN A 53 4.79 -0.76 -9.38
N HIS A 54 6.08 -0.68 -9.70
CA HIS A 54 6.77 -1.64 -10.57
C HIS A 54 7.64 -2.55 -9.70
N GLY A 55 7.55 -3.86 -9.94
CA GLY A 55 8.18 -4.83 -9.05
C GLY A 55 9.71 -4.89 -9.14
N ASN A 56 10.29 -4.41 -10.23
CA ASN A 56 11.73 -4.37 -10.45
C ASN A 56 12.39 -3.03 -10.10
N GLU A 57 11.66 -2.13 -9.47
CA GLU A 57 12.14 -0.84 -8.99
C GLU A 57 12.04 -0.79 -7.47
N LEU A 58 13.18 -0.87 -6.77
CA LEU A 58 13.21 -0.97 -5.31
C LEU A 58 13.37 0.36 -4.58
N GLU A 59 13.57 1.45 -5.29
CA GLU A 59 13.75 2.78 -4.70
C GLU A 59 12.53 3.18 -3.85
N GLY A 60 11.31 2.98 -4.39
CA GLY A 60 10.07 3.28 -3.70
C GLY A 60 9.92 2.53 -2.37
N PRO A 61 10.03 1.20 -2.34
CA PRO A 61 10.01 0.43 -1.09
C PRO A 61 11.07 0.85 -0.08
N LEU A 62 12.29 1.10 -0.51
CA LEU A 62 13.39 1.53 0.37
C LEU A 62 13.15 2.91 0.96
N VAL A 63 12.74 3.88 0.14
CA VAL A 63 12.39 5.24 0.60
C VAL A 63 11.20 5.19 1.54
N SER A 64 10.18 4.41 1.22
CA SER A 64 9.00 4.23 2.06
C SER A 64 9.37 3.69 3.44
N ARG A 65 10.26 2.72 3.52
CA ARG A 65 10.78 2.18 4.78
C ARG A 65 11.47 3.26 5.61
N ARG A 66 12.30 4.09 4.99
CA ARG A 66 12.96 5.22 5.66
C ARG A 66 11.96 6.24 6.19
N ILE A 67 10.94 6.54 5.41
CA ILE A 67 9.85 7.43 5.81
C ILE A 67 9.12 6.85 7.03
N ILE A 68 8.78 5.57 7.02
CA ILE A 68 8.12 4.88 8.13
C ILE A 68 8.94 4.97 9.42
N GLU A 69 10.26 4.84 9.34
CA GLU A 69 11.16 4.95 10.48
C GLU A 69 11.27 6.40 11.02
N TRP A 70 11.17 7.38 10.14
CA TRP A 70 11.33 8.81 10.46
C TRP A 70 10.05 9.48 10.93
N LEU A 71 8.90 9.19 10.32
CA LEU A 71 7.63 9.89 10.55
C LEU A 71 7.19 9.95 12.01
N PRO A 72 7.27 8.86 12.81
CA PRO A 72 6.84 8.91 14.21
C PRO A 72 7.64 9.90 15.08
N LYS A 73 8.86 10.21 14.65
CA LYS A 73 9.78 11.13 15.34
C LYS A 73 9.64 12.57 14.85
N SER A 74 8.89 12.78 13.75
CA SER A 74 8.72 14.08 13.14
C SER A 74 7.58 14.86 13.79
N GLN A 75 7.62 16.19 13.65
CA GLN A 75 6.52 17.07 14.02
C GLN A 75 5.56 17.22 12.84
N THR A 76 4.68 16.27 12.69
CA THR A 76 3.64 16.26 11.65
C THR A 76 2.26 16.33 12.29
N CYS A 77 1.26 16.72 11.51
CA CYS A 77 -0.15 16.67 11.88
C CYS A 77 -0.95 15.96 10.79
N GLY A 78 -2.20 15.63 11.10
CA GLY A 78 -3.06 14.94 10.16
C GLY A 78 -2.79 13.44 10.09
N ARG A 79 -2.96 12.87 8.91
CA ARG A 79 -2.83 11.43 8.70
C ARG A 79 -1.93 11.13 7.52
N ILE A 80 -0.96 10.27 7.76
CA ILE A 80 -0.04 9.80 6.72
C ILE A 80 -0.16 8.29 6.62
N ILE A 81 -0.44 7.81 5.41
CA ILE A 81 -0.58 6.39 5.10
C ILE A 81 0.53 6.03 4.14
N VAL A 82 1.25 4.96 4.43
CA VAL A 82 2.35 4.47 3.59
C VAL A 82 2.06 3.03 3.18
N LEU A 83 2.05 2.79 1.88
CA LEU A 83 1.99 1.47 1.25
C LEU A 83 3.32 1.22 0.53
N PRO A 84 4.30 0.62 1.19
CA PRO A 84 5.64 0.49 0.61
C PRO A 84 5.72 -0.49 -0.56
N VAL A 85 4.75 -1.42 -0.66
CA VAL A 85 4.68 -2.42 -1.73
C VAL A 85 3.27 -2.44 -2.29
N LEU A 86 2.99 -1.54 -3.24
CA LEU A 86 1.66 -1.41 -3.83
C LEU A 86 1.32 -2.60 -4.73
N ASN A 87 2.31 -3.20 -5.37
CA ASN A 87 2.15 -4.29 -6.33
C ASN A 87 2.95 -5.53 -5.87
N PRO A 88 2.46 -6.27 -4.86
CA PRO A 88 3.23 -7.36 -4.25
C PRO A 88 3.58 -8.48 -5.22
N LEU A 89 2.67 -8.83 -6.15
CA LEU A 89 2.94 -9.89 -7.12
C LEU A 89 4.05 -9.51 -8.11
N ALA A 90 4.10 -8.25 -8.52
CA ALA A 90 5.17 -7.77 -9.39
C ALA A 90 6.52 -7.73 -8.65
N VAL A 91 6.53 -7.35 -7.39
CA VAL A 91 7.74 -7.36 -6.54
C VAL A 91 8.26 -8.79 -6.35
N GLU A 92 7.38 -9.73 -6.02
CA GLU A 92 7.74 -11.15 -5.89
C GLU A 92 8.31 -11.72 -7.19
N ALA A 93 7.69 -11.39 -8.33
CA ALA A 93 8.13 -11.85 -9.64
C ALA A 93 9.33 -11.08 -10.20
N TRP A 94 9.78 -10.02 -9.50
CA TRP A 94 10.84 -9.15 -9.97
C TRP A 94 10.56 -8.58 -11.38
N SER A 95 9.31 -8.23 -11.63
CA SER A 95 8.83 -7.77 -12.93
C SER A 95 8.26 -6.37 -12.87
N ARG A 96 8.29 -5.67 -14.01
CA ARG A 96 7.71 -4.33 -14.14
C ARG A 96 6.18 -4.38 -13.98
N ASN A 97 5.55 -5.29 -14.69
CA ASN A 97 4.11 -5.48 -14.73
C ASN A 97 3.66 -6.55 -13.75
N THR A 98 2.40 -6.52 -13.33
CA THR A 98 1.88 -7.55 -12.46
C THR A 98 1.68 -8.87 -13.22
N PRO A 99 2.09 -10.02 -12.64
CA PRO A 99 1.80 -11.33 -13.24
C PRO A 99 0.31 -11.68 -13.26
N LEU A 100 -0.51 -10.96 -12.51
CA LEU A 100 -1.95 -11.21 -12.38
C LEU A 100 -2.66 -11.13 -13.74
N ASP A 101 -2.36 -10.09 -14.52
CA ASP A 101 -2.99 -9.83 -15.82
C ASP A 101 -1.99 -9.29 -16.86
N GLY A 102 -0.73 -9.19 -16.52
CA GLY A 102 0.33 -8.66 -17.38
C GLY A 102 0.31 -7.15 -17.56
N LEU A 103 -0.56 -6.43 -16.87
CA LEU A 103 -0.72 -4.99 -17.03
C LEU A 103 0.29 -4.20 -16.19
N ASN A 104 0.63 -3.01 -16.71
CA ASN A 104 1.40 -2.03 -15.97
C ASN A 104 0.45 -1.24 -15.06
N LEU A 105 0.60 -1.40 -13.74
CA LEU A 105 -0.26 -0.74 -12.77
C LEU A 105 -0.32 0.78 -12.95
N ASN A 106 0.77 1.39 -13.39
CA ASN A 106 0.84 2.84 -13.63
C ASN A 106 0.11 3.31 -14.90
N ARG A 107 -0.56 2.41 -15.62
CA ARG A 107 -1.36 2.72 -16.81
C ARG A 107 -2.84 2.41 -16.65
N VAL A 108 -3.23 1.89 -15.48
CA VAL A 108 -4.61 1.41 -15.26
C VAL A 108 -5.38 2.19 -14.20
N PHE A 109 -4.78 3.21 -13.60
CA PHE A 109 -5.49 4.12 -12.70
C PHE A 109 -6.55 4.92 -13.44
N PRO A 110 -7.70 5.15 -12.87
CA PRO A 110 -8.17 4.80 -11.53
C PRO A 110 -8.75 3.39 -11.40
N GLY A 111 -8.56 2.54 -12.36
CA GLY A 111 -9.16 1.20 -12.42
C GLY A 111 -10.49 1.20 -13.18
N ARG A 112 -11.17 0.06 -13.11
CA ARG A 112 -12.49 -0.13 -13.72
C ARG A 112 -13.53 -0.42 -12.66
N ALA A 113 -14.78 -0.10 -12.97
CA ALA A 113 -15.91 -0.35 -12.07
C ALA A 113 -16.57 -1.71 -12.31
N ASP A 114 -16.17 -2.42 -13.35
CA ASP A 114 -16.71 -3.71 -13.79
C ASP A 114 -15.90 -4.91 -13.30
#